data_2ccc947ded6f3e521180dcfdb78c78c2
#
_entry.id   2ccc947ded6f3e521180dcfdb78c78c2
#
_cell.length_a   1.000
_cell.length_b   1.000
_cell.length_c   1.000
_cell.angle_alpha   90.00
_cell.angle_beta   90.00
_cell.angle_gamma   90.00
#
_symmetry.space_group_name_H-M   'P 1'
#
loop_
_entity.id
_entity.type
_entity.pdbx_description
1 polymer ?
#
loop_
_entity_poly.entity_id
_entity_poly.type
_entity_poly.pdbx_seq_one_letter_code
_entity_poly.pdbx_strand_id
1 'polypeptide(L)'
;MRMSNGLMKSGDLQGKRLVGRQDAKLGVLRELFFDPTSGQIVFVIVEGSSLLGGSGKFYPVPWSQVRYDAVADDFQIHMTKDAFKAAPSYDRDQLANPNFGWNEQSRRYFSAT
;
A
#
# COMPACT_ATOMS: atom_id res chain seq x y z
N MET A 1 -7.08 -18.76 7.03
CA MET A 1 -8.44 -18.59 7.51
C MET A 1 -8.66 -17.22 8.06
N ARG A 2 -9.78 -16.62 7.69
CA ARG A 2 -10.09 -15.27 8.08
C ARG A 2 -10.73 -15.23 9.46
N MET A 3 -10.48 -14.14 10.18
CA MET A 3 -11.10 -13.95 11.48
C MET A 3 -12.61 -13.76 11.31
N SER A 4 -13.38 -14.47 12.10
CA SER A 4 -14.84 -14.44 12.01
C SER A 4 -15.43 -13.11 12.46
N ASN A 5 -14.71 -12.36 13.29
CA ASN A 5 -15.18 -11.06 13.78
C ASN A 5 -14.73 -9.88 12.91
N GLY A 6 -14.16 -10.15 11.76
CA GLY A 6 -13.73 -9.10 10.84
C GLY A 6 -12.39 -8.47 11.17
N LEU A 7 -11.68 -8.98 12.15
CA LEU A 7 -10.37 -8.45 12.53
C LEU A 7 -9.26 -9.21 11.83
N MET A 8 -8.17 -8.49 11.57
CA MET A 8 -6.96 -9.09 11.01
C MET A 8 -5.77 -8.65 11.85
N LYS A 9 -4.89 -9.59 12.19
CA LYS A 9 -3.65 -9.24 12.88
C LYS A 9 -2.72 -8.50 11.92
N SER A 10 -2.00 -7.51 12.43
CA SER A 10 -1.08 -6.75 11.58
C SER A 10 -0.04 -7.63 10.89
N GLY A 11 0.41 -8.68 11.57
CA GLY A 11 1.37 -9.60 10.96
C GLY A 11 0.81 -10.38 9.78
N ASP A 12 -0.49 -10.61 9.76
CA ASP A 12 -1.13 -11.34 8.65
C ASP A 12 -1.33 -10.46 7.43
N LEU A 13 -1.24 -9.15 7.59
CA LEU A 13 -1.34 -8.24 6.47
C LEU A 13 -0.10 -8.31 5.58
N GLN A 14 1.06 -8.57 6.18
CA GLN A 14 2.32 -8.61 5.44
C GLN A 14 2.30 -9.74 4.43
N GLY A 15 2.67 -9.41 3.21
CA GLY A 15 2.71 -10.37 2.12
C GLY A 15 1.40 -10.52 1.36
N LYS A 16 0.31 -9.91 1.82
CA LYS A 16 -0.93 -9.91 1.05
C LYS A 16 -0.77 -9.03 -0.17
N ARG A 17 -1.47 -9.39 -1.23
CA ARG A 17 -1.32 -8.71 -2.52
C ARG A 17 -2.15 -7.44 -2.56
N LEU A 18 -1.63 -6.45 -3.29
CA LEU A 18 -2.40 -5.31 -3.73
C LEU A 18 -2.72 -5.50 -5.20
N VAL A 19 -4.00 -5.42 -5.53
CA VAL A 19 -4.51 -5.68 -6.88
C VAL A 19 -5.20 -4.41 -7.38
N GLY A 20 -4.86 -4.01 -8.58
CA GLY A 20 -5.48 -2.87 -9.24
C GLY A 20 -6.61 -3.29 -10.17
N ARG A 21 -6.96 -2.39 -11.08
CA ARG A 21 -7.98 -2.66 -12.08
C ARG A 21 -7.56 -3.82 -12.97
N GLN A 22 -8.54 -4.59 -13.42
CA GLN A 22 -8.33 -5.72 -14.33
C GLN A 22 -7.40 -6.77 -13.73
N ASP A 23 -7.50 -6.92 -12.41
CA ASP A 23 -6.70 -7.90 -11.66
C ASP A 23 -5.19 -7.69 -11.81
N ALA A 24 -4.77 -6.46 -12.06
CA ALA A 24 -3.36 -6.15 -12.17
C ALA A 24 -2.68 -6.34 -10.81
N LYS A 25 -1.64 -7.16 -10.78
CA LYS A 25 -0.89 -7.41 -9.54
C LYS A 25 0.13 -6.32 -9.36
N LEU A 26 -0.12 -5.44 -8.40
CA LEU A 26 0.70 -4.26 -8.21
C LEU A 26 1.86 -4.49 -7.25
N GLY A 27 1.67 -5.35 -6.27
CA GLY A 27 2.72 -5.63 -5.31
C GLY A 27 2.17 -6.34 -4.09
N VAL A 28 2.95 -6.31 -3.02
CA VAL A 28 2.54 -6.91 -1.75
C VAL A 28 2.69 -5.89 -0.63
N LEU A 29 1.81 -6.01 0.36
CA LEU A 29 1.82 -5.13 1.51
C LEU A 29 2.95 -5.53 2.47
N ARG A 30 3.69 -4.54 2.98
CA ARG A 30 4.83 -4.80 3.84
C ARG A 30 4.71 -4.17 5.22
N GLU A 31 4.25 -2.93 5.30
CA GLU A 31 4.25 -2.18 6.55
C GLU A 31 2.99 -1.34 6.64
N LEU A 32 2.62 -1.02 7.86
CA LEU A 32 1.58 -0.03 8.15
C LEU A 32 2.21 1.13 8.90
N PHE A 33 1.80 2.33 8.53
CA PHE A 33 2.10 3.51 9.31
C PHE A 33 0.81 3.99 9.94
N PHE A 34 0.79 4.10 11.24
CA PHE A 34 -0.39 4.55 11.95
C PHE A 34 -0.05 5.72 12.86
N ASP A 35 -1.06 6.50 13.16
CA ASP A 35 -0.94 7.61 14.09
C ASP A 35 -1.09 7.05 15.50
N PRO A 36 -0.03 7.08 16.32
CA PRO A 36 -0.12 6.48 17.65
C PRO A 36 -1.06 7.23 18.59
N THR A 37 -1.35 8.49 18.29
CA THR A 37 -2.27 9.28 19.12
C THR A 37 -3.71 8.85 18.90
N SER A 38 -4.11 8.69 17.65
CA SER A 38 -5.49 8.31 17.29
C SER A 38 -5.66 6.80 17.13
N GLY A 39 -4.57 6.08 16.88
CA GLY A 39 -4.62 4.66 16.56
C GLY A 39 -5.03 4.36 15.14
N GLN A 40 -5.19 5.38 14.30
CA GLN A 40 -5.65 5.18 12.93
C GLN A 40 -4.50 4.84 12.00
N ILE A 41 -4.75 3.91 11.10
CA ILE A 41 -3.80 3.58 10.03
C ILE A 41 -3.85 4.70 9.01
N VAL A 42 -2.69 5.19 8.62
CA VAL A 42 -2.58 6.33 7.70
C VAL A 42 -2.07 5.89 6.33
N PHE A 43 -1.03 5.07 6.31
CA PHE A 43 -0.44 4.57 5.07
C PHE A 43 -0.19 3.09 5.17
N VAL A 44 -0.26 2.42 4.03
CA VAL A 44 0.31 1.08 3.89
C VAL A 44 1.45 1.18 2.88
N ILE A 45 2.53 0.48 3.16
CA ILE A 45 3.69 0.46 2.28
C ILE A 45 3.62 -0.79 1.41
N VAL A 46 3.65 -0.58 0.12
CA VAL A 46 3.53 -1.65 -0.87
C VAL A 46 4.87 -1.83 -1.57
N GLU A 47 5.40 -3.03 -1.51
CA GLU A 47 6.59 -3.35 -2.31
C GLU A 47 6.11 -3.70 -3.71
N GLY A 48 6.60 -2.96 -4.70
CA GLY A 48 6.16 -3.13 -6.08
C GLY A 48 6.56 -4.47 -6.65
N SER A 49 5.69 -5.02 -7.50
CA SER A 49 5.98 -6.27 -8.19
C SER A 49 7.04 -6.05 -9.27
N SER A 50 7.62 -7.15 -9.73
CA SER A 50 8.58 -7.08 -10.85
C SER A 50 7.95 -6.52 -12.12
N LEU A 51 6.64 -6.66 -12.25
CA LEU A 51 5.91 -6.10 -13.41
C LEU A 51 5.90 -4.59 -13.43
N LEU A 52 6.17 -3.94 -12.30
CA LEU A 52 6.25 -2.49 -12.22
C LEU A 52 7.66 -1.96 -12.49
N GLY A 53 8.59 -2.85 -12.83
CA GLY A 53 9.92 -2.42 -13.27
C GLY A 53 10.97 -2.34 -12.19
N GLY A 54 10.73 -2.90 -11.00
CA GLY A 54 11.80 -2.88 -10.03
C GLY A 54 11.45 -3.47 -8.69
N SER A 55 12.26 -4.42 -8.27
CA SER A 55 12.25 -4.86 -6.88
C SER A 55 12.96 -3.79 -6.03
N GLY A 56 12.58 -3.72 -4.77
CA GLY A 56 13.19 -2.78 -3.84
C GLY A 56 12.57 -1.39 -3.87
N LYS A 57 11.50 -1.20 -4.62
CA LYS A 57 10.75 0.05 -4.62
C LYS A 57 9.51 -0.10 -3.78
N PHE A 58 9.29 0.89 -2.94
CA PHE A 58 8.19 0.89 -2.00
C PHE A 58 7.28 2.07 -2.27
N TYR A 59 5.97 1.80 -2.29
CA TYR A 59 4.95 2.78 -2.61
C TYR A 59 4.12 3.03 -1.36
N PRO A 60 4.25 4.20 -0.74
CA PRO A 60 3.34 4.55 0.36
C PRO A 60 1.96 4.86 -0.21
N VAL A 61 0.98 4.11 0.21
CA VAL A 61 -0.39 4.26 -0.29
C VAL A 61 -1.28 4.70 0.87
N PRO A 62 -2.04 5.80 0.73
CA PRO A 62 -2.98 6.18 1.78
C PRO A 62 -3.95 5.06 2.07
N TRP A 63 -4.12 4.73 3.33
CA TRP A 63 -4.98 3.63 3.72
C TRP A 63 -6.41 3.79 3.22
N SER A 64 -6.88 5.03 3.10
CA SER A 64 -8.23 5.34 2.62
C SER A 64 -8.46 4.91 1.17
N GLN A 65 -7.39 4.68 0.41
CA GLN A 65 -7.49 4.27 -0.99
C GLN A 65 -7.57 2.76 -1.17
N VAL A 66 -7.39 2.01 -0.09
CA VAL A 66 -7.25 0.56 -0.14
C VAL A 66 -8.50 -0.09 0.41
N ARG A 67 -8.93 -1.18 -0.21
CA ARG A 67 -10.12 -1.92 0.19
C ARG A 67 -9.78 -3.40 0.29
N TYR A 68 -10.24 -4.03 1.37
CA TYR A 68 -10.02 -5.47 1.54
C TYR A 68 -11.08 -6.26 0.81
N ASP A 69 -10.66 -7.26 0.04
CA ASP A 69 -11.54 -8.23 -0.59
C ASP A 69 -11.49 -9.52 0.21
N ALA A 70 -12.57 -9.79 0.94
CA ALA A 70 -12.62 -10.93 1.83
C ALA A 70 -12.68 -12.27 1.08
N VAL A 71 -13.17 -12.27 -0.14
CA VAL A 71 -13.26 -13.50 -0.93
C VAL A 71 -11.90 -13.91 -1.45
N ALA A 72 -11.16 -12.97 -2.01
CA ALA A 72 -9.82 -13.22 -2.55
C ALA A 72 -8.75 -13.18 -1.48
N ASP A 73 -9.06 -12.63 -0.31
CA ASP A 73 -8.10 -12.40 0.77
C ASP A 73 -6.91 -11.57 0.30
N ASP A 74 -7.21 -10.52 -0.44
CA ASP A 74 -6.21 -9.55 -0.88
C ASP A 74 -6.76 -8.13 -0.71
N PHE A 75 -5.93 -7.16 -1.06
CA PHE A 75 -6.32 -5.75 -0.99
C PHE A 75 -6.40 -5.18 -2.40
N GLN A 76 -7.31 -4.25 -2.59
CA GLN A 76 -7.58 -3.69 -3.90
C GLN A 76 -7.50 -2.17 -3.86
N ILE A 77 -7.07 -1.61 -4.98
CA ILE A 77 -7.07 -0.18 -5.19
C ILE A 77 -7.63 0.11 -6.59
N HIS A 78 -8.38 1.18 -6.70
CA HIS A 78 -9.07 1.51 -7.95
C HIS A 78 -8.14 2.30 -8.88
N MET A 79 -7.09 1.64 -9.34
CA MET A 79 -6.08 2.25 -10.21
C MET A 79 -5.62 1.24 -11.25
N THR A 80 -5.25 1.76 -12.41
CA THR A 80 -4.60 0.93 -13.42
C THR A 80 -3.15 0.66 -13.02
N LYS A 81 -2.57 -0.36 -13.64
CA LYS A 81 -1.15 -0.67 -13.44
C LYS A 81 -0.27 0.53 -13.78
N ASP A 82 -0.57 1.21 -14.89
CA ASP A 82 0.25 2.35 -15.32
C ASP A 82 0.15 3.51 -14.35
N ALA A 83 -1.05 3.79 -13.83
CA ALA A 83 -1.22 4.85 -12.85
C ALA A 83 -0.46 4.55 -11.55
N PHE A 84 -0.50 3.30 -11.10
CA PHE A 84 0.22 2.92 -9.90
C PHE A 84 1.73 2.98 -10.12
N LYS A 85 2.18 2.53 -11.27
CA LYS A 85 3.60 2.56 -11.61
C LYS A 85 4.17 3.98 -11.60
N ALA A 86 3.35 4.96 -11.95
CA ALA A 86 3.76 6.36 -11.98
C ALA A 86 3.71 7.02 -10.60
N ALA A 87 3.19 6.34 -9.59
CA ALA A 87 3.10 6.90 -8.24
C ALA A 87 4.49 7.07 -7.63
N PRO A 88 4.63 7.97 -6.65
CA PRO A 88 5.90 8.12 -5.94
C PRO A 88 6.33 6.82 -5.29
N SER A 89 7.59 6.45 -5.50
CA SER A 89 8.18 5.26 -4.90
C SER A 89 9.53 5.61 -4.30
N TYR A 90 9.93 4.85 -3.30
CA TYR A 90 11.09 5.17 -2.48
C TYR A 90 11.81 3.89 -2.10
N ASP A 91 13.11 4.02 -1.80
CA ASP A 91 13.83 2.91 -1.18
C ASP A 91 13.64 2.94 0.33
N ARG A 92 14.20 1.95 1.01
CA ARG A 92 14.03 1.83 2.47
C ARG A 92 14.61 3.01 3.23
N ASP A 93 15.75 3.50 2.78
CA ASP A 93 16.43 4.60 3.47
C ASP A 93 15.61 5.87 3.38
N GLN A 94 15.00 6.11 2.22
CA GLN A 94 14.14 7.27 2.03
C GLN A 94 12.90 7.18 2.91
N LEU A 95 12.29 6.01 3.02
CA LEU A 95 11.12 5.83 3.87
C LEU A 95 11.44 6.02 5.34
N ALA A 96 12.65 5.68 5.76
CA ALA A 96 13.07 5.82 7.15
C ALA A 96 13.40 7.25 7.52
N ASN A 97 13.53 8.14 6.53
CA ASN A 97 13.93 9.53 6.78
C ASN A 97 12.69 10.39 7.00
N PRO A 98 12.43 10.87 8.22
CA PRO A 98 11.21 11.65 8.51
C PRO A 98 11.17 12.99 7.80
N ASN A 99 12.31 13.47 7.30
CA ASN A 99 12.37 14.77 6.63
C ASN A 99 12.31 14.65 5.11
N PHE A 100 12.13 13.45 4.60
CA PHE A 100 12.11 13.26 3.15
C PHE A 100 10.83 13.78 2.49
N GLY A 101 9.73 13.83 3.23
CA GLY A 101 8.48 14.37 2.71
C GLY A 101 7.65 13.40 1.88
N TRP A 102 7.96 12.11 1.96
CA TRP A 102 7.26 11.11 1.14
C TRP A 102 5.75 11.06 1.45
N ASN A 103 5.38 11.33 2.68
CA ASN A 103 3.97 11.25 3.06
C ASN A 103 3.13 12.30 2.32
N GLU A 104 3.63 13.52 2.20
CA GLU A 104 2.91 14.56 1.45
C GLU A 104 2.88 14.28 -0.03
N GLN A 105 3.99 13.82 -0.58
CA GLN A 105 4.07 13.49 -1.99
C GLN A 105 3.09 12.39 -2.35
N SER A 106 3.01 11.36 -1.54
CA SER A 106 2.08 10.25 -1.77
C SER A 106 0.63 10.71 -1.64
N ARG A 107 0.30 11.46 -0.59
CA ARG A 107 -1.06 11.99 -0.45
C ARG A 107 -1.49 12.78 -1.66
N ARG A 108 -0.60 13.63 -2.14
CA ARG A 108 -0.93 14.50 -3.29
C ARG A 108 -1.19 13.68 -4.53
N TYR A 109 -0.36 12.68 -4.77
CA TYR A 109 -0.54 11.85 -5.97
C TYR A 109 -1.86 11.09 -5.93
N PHE A 110 -2.12 10.38 -4.82
CA PHE A 110 -3.31 9.54 -4.74
C PHE A 110 -4.60 10.33 -4.62
N SER A 111 -4.55 11.56 -4.11
CA SER A 111 -5.71 12.43 -4.06
C SER A 111 -6.10 12.93 -5.45
N ALA A 112 -5.15 13.07 -6.34
CA ALA A 112 -5.38 13.61 -7.68
C ALA A 112 -5.89 12.55 -8.65
N THR A 113 -5.82 11.28 -8.28
CA THR A 113 -6.28 10.19 -9.13
C THR A 113 -7.61 9.59 -8.61
#